data_400a5f3ad57c8059cad4d0c8b3120df8
#
_entry.id   400a5f3ad57c8059cad4d0c8b3120df8
#
_cell.length_a   1.000
_cell.length_b   1.000
_cell.length_c   1.000
_cell.angle_alpha   90.00
_cell.angle_beta   90.00
_cell.angle_gamma   90.00
#
_symmetry.space_group_name_H-M   'P 1'
#
loop_
_entity.id
_entity.type
_entity.pdbx_description
1 polymer ?
#
loop_
_entity_poly.entity_id
_entity_poly.type
_entity_poly.pdbx_seq_one_letter_code
_entity_poly.pdbx_strand_id
1 'polypeptide(L)'
;EFAGWYDNEKFNGEPVTSLSTADHSGSVVLYAKWTERYYYVDIPQTVNADGDKLTIKADAGGLYDKDHVSVTVQSENDWKLKSGLHSLAYELRNPQSGSALENGSVVASLTKDESHKQQEYNCNILDKPNYTGDYTDHLTFDIAFQDTAYNITYETNGGTITKKNPQKA
;
A
#
# COMPACT_ATOMS: atom_id res chain seq x y z
N GLU A 1 14.91 -1.37 -0.08
CA GLU A 1 15.48 -0.47 0.93
C GLU A 1 16.92 -0.84 1.22
N PHE A 2 17.80 0.15 1.41
CA PHE A 2 19.16 -0.10 1.86
C PHE A 2 19.15 -0.49 3.34
N ALA A 3 19.59 -1.70 3.65
CA ALA A 3 19.56 -2.26 5.00
C ALA A 3 20.91 -2.16 5.74
N GLY A 4 21.93 -1.60 5.09
CA GLY A 4 23.24 -1.36 5.71
C GLY A 4 24.41 -2.01 4.99
N TRP A 5 25.60 -1.69 5.47
CA TRP A 5 26.85 -2.28 5.04
C TRP A 5 27.21 -3.45 5.94
N TYR A 6 27.71 -4.55 5.36
CA TYR A 6 28.15 -5.76 6.08
C TYR A 6 29.58 -6.10 5.68
N ASP A 7 30.32 -6.69 6.60
CA ASP A 7 31.69 -7.17 6.38
C ASP A 7 31.76 -8.58 5.76
N ASN A 8 30.59 -9.17 5.46
CA ASN A 8 30.47 -10.50 4.87
C ASN A 8 29.33 -10.59 3.86
N GLU A 9 29.51 -11.45 2.85
CA GLU A 9 28.53 -11.65 1.75
C GLU A 9 27.20 -12.27 2.19
N LYS A 10 27.17 -12.90 3.36
CA LYS A 10 25.97 -13.58 3.88
C LYS A 10 25.09 -12.66 4.70
N PHE A 11 25.54 -11.41 4.91
CA PHE A 11 24.84 -10.41 5.71
C PHE A 11 24.53 -10.88 7.14
N ASN A 12 25.44 -11.67 7.73
CA ASN A 12 25.34 -12.12 9.11
C ASN A 12 25.87 -11.05 10.06
N GLY A 13 25.29 -10.97 11.28
CA GLY A 13 25.67 -9.99 12.29
C GLY A 13 24.98 -8.64 12.10
N GLU A 14 25.50 -7.63 12.80
CA GLU A 14 25.00 -6.27 12.74
C GLU A 14 25.63 -5.49 11.56
N PRO A 15 24.93 -4.50 11.01
CA PRO A 15 25.51 -3.62 9.99
C PRO A 15 26.73 -2.85 10.51
N VAL A 16 27.72 -2.68 9.65
CA VAL A 16 28.90 -1.86 9.92
C VAL A 16 28.52 -0.40 9.86
N THR A 17 28.57 0.30 10.97
CA THR A 17 28.22 1.73 11.07
C THR A 17 29.44 2.66 11.11
N SER A 18 30.62 2.12 11.43
CA SER A 18 31.88 2.89 11.45
C SER A 18 33.06 1.95 11.19
N LEU A 19 34.14 2.51 10.68
CA LEU A 19 35.42 1.82 10.51
C LEU A 19 36.48 2.63 11.26
N SER A 20 37.28 1.92 12.10
CA SER A 20 38.39 2.52 12.84
C SER A 20 39.70 2.03 12.26
N THR A 21 40.68 2.93 12.14
CA THR A 21 42.06 2.59 11.76
C THR A 21 42.79 1.75 12.82
N ALA A 22 42.26 1.69 14.05
CA ALA A 22 42.78 0.81 15.09
C ALA A 22 42.43 -0.65 14.86
N ASP A 23 41.25 -0.92 14.25
CA ASP A 23 40.74 -2.27 14.04
C ASP A 23 41.01 -2.79 12.62
N HIS A 24 41.32 -1.91 11.67
CA HIS A 24 41.49 -2.25 10.27
C HIS A 24 42.78 -1.60 9.72
N SER A 25 43.67 -2.44 9.21
CA SER A 25 44.85 -1.98 8.45
C SER A 25 44.76 -2.51 7.02
N GLY A 26 44.71 -1.58 6.04
CA GLY A 26 44.64 -1.93 4.63
C GLY A 26 43.22 -1.75 4.02
N SER A 27 42.91 -2.53 2.98
CA SER A 27 41.62 -2.46 2.29
C SER A 27 40.55 -3.23 3.03
N VAL A 28 39.38 -2.62 3.19
CA VAL A 28 38.18 -3.25 3.74
C VAL A 28 37.15 -3.39 2.63
N VAL A 29 36.55 -4.57 2.52
CA VAL A 29 35.44 -4.84 1.60
C VAL A 29 34.17 -4.86 2.40
N LEU A 30 33.20 -4.06 1.96
CA LEU A 30 31.85 -4.04 2.54
C LEU A 30 30.83 -4.43 1.48
N TYR A 31 29.82 -5.16 1.93
CA TYR A 31 28.71 -5.63 1.11
C TYR A 31 27.46 -4.86 1.44
N ALA A 32 26.82 -4.25 0.43
CA ALA A 32 25.57 -3.54 0.59
C ALA A 32 24.40 -4.52 0.64
N LYS A 33 23.67 -4.54 1.75
CA LYS A 33 22.42 -5.30 1.87
C LYS A 33 21.25 -4.45 1.43
N TRP A 34 20.42 -5.03 0.57
CA TRP A 34 19.19 -4.41 0.10
C TRP A 34 18.01 -5.30 0.45
N THR A 35 16.92 -4.70 0.96
CA THR A 35 15.63 -5.36 1.14
C THR A 35 14.68 -4.93 0.03
N GLU A 36 13.92 -5.88 -0.50
CA GLU A 36 12.93 -5.57 -1.52
C GLU A 36 11.74 -4.82 -0.90
N ARG A 37 11.17 -3.89 -1.67
CA ARG A 37 9.87 -3.30 -1.37
C ARG A 37 8.80 -4.18 -2.00
N TYR A 38 7.76 -4.46 -1.24
CA TYR A 38 6.60 -5.17 -1.73
C TYR A 38 5.33 -4.65 -1.08
N TYR A 39 4.24 -4.86 -1.74
CA TYR A 39 2.91 -4.79 -1.16
C TYR A 39 2.02 -5.82 -1.84
N TYR A 40 1.03 -6.29 -1.13
CA TYR A 40 -0.06 -7.07 -1.70
C TYR A 40 -1.38 -6.71 -1.01
N VAL A 41 -2.47 -6.89 -1.76
CA VAL A 41 -3.83 -6.65 -1.30
C VAL A 41 -4.66 -7.88 -1.64
N ASP A 42 -5.26 -8.48 -0.63
CA ASP A 42 -6.16 -9.62 -0.76
C ASP A 42 -7.60 -9.11 -0.65
N ILE A 43 -8.36 -9.29 -1.72
CA ILE A 43 -9.76 -8.87 -1.84
C ILE A 43 -10.56 -10.07 -2.36
N PRO A 44 -11.66 -10.46 -1.71
CA PRO A 44 -12.46 -11.58 -2.19
C PRO A 44 -13.06 -11.26 -3.56
N GLN A 45 -13.07 -12.26 -4.44
CA GLN A 45 -13.61 -12.12 -5.80
C GLN A 45 -15.10 -11.84 -5.82
N THR A 46 -15.84 -12.36 -4.85
CA THR A 46 -17.28 -12.19 -4.71
C THR A 46 -17.67 -12.05 -3.25
N VAL A 47 -18.70 -11.26 -2.99
CA VAL A 47 -19.33 -11.09 -1.67
C VAL A 47 -20.84 -11.11 -1.86
N ASN A 48 -21.56 -11.92 -1.06
CA ASN A 48 -23.02 -11.87 -1.08
C ASN A 48 -23.50 -10.63 -0.32
N ALA A 49 -24.42 -9.90 -0.93
CA ALA A 49 -24.97 -8.70 -0.31
C ALA A 49 -25.93 -9.00 0.85
N ASP A 50 -26.33 -10.26 1.03
CA ASP A 50 -27.22 -10.69 2.10
C ASP A 50 -26.43 -11.24 3.30
N GLY A 51 -25.87 -10.32 4.08
CA GLY A 51 -25.27 -10.63 5.37
C GLY A 51 -23.80 -11.05 5.38
N ASP A 52 -23.14 -11.16 4.22
CA ASP A 52 -21.70 -11.41 4.18
C ASP A 52 -20.90 -10.15 4.52
N LYS A 53 -19.61 -10.36 4.77
CA LYS A 53 -18.66 -9.30 5.00
C LYS A 53 -17.66 -9.22 3.85
N LEU A 54 -17.40 -8.01 3.39
CA LEU A 54 -16.22 -7.74 2.59
C LEU A 54 -15.01 -7.61 3.55
N THR A 55 -14.05 -8.50 3.43
CA THR A 55 -12.80 -8.44 4.17
C THR A 55 -11.65 -8.11 3.22
N ILE A 56 -10.95 -7.03 3.49
CA ILE A 56 -9.78 -6.58 2.73
C ILE A 56 -8.56 -6.73 3.62
N LYS A 57 -7.53 -7.41 3.13
CA LYS A 57 -6.24 -7.52 3.80
C LYS A 57 -5.17 -6.89 2.92
N ALA A 58 -4.33 -6.09 3.52
CA ALA A 58 -3.23 -5.45 2.83
C ALA A 58 -1.95 -5.54 3.68
N ASP A 59 -0.84 -5.84 3.04
CA ASP A 59 0.47 -5.94 3.65
C ASP A 59 1.51 -5.27 2.78
N ALA A 60 2.51 -4.67 3.40
CA ALA A 60 3.66 -4.08 2.73
C ALA A 60 4.94 -4.28 3.52
N GLY A 61 6.08 -4.24 2.83
CA GLY A 61 7.41 -4.27 3.46
C GLY A 61 8.42 -3.47 2.68
N GLY A 62 9.48 -3.04 3.37
CA GLY A 62 10.56 -2.24 2.78
C GLY A 62 10.14 -0.82 2.38
N LEU A 63 9.06 -0.28 2.93
CA LEU A 63 8.61 1.09 2.68
C LEU A 63 9.54 2.10 3.36
N TYR A 64 9.82 3.22 2.68
CA TYR A 64 10.51 4.37 3.27
C TYR A 64 9.54 5.25 4.07
N ASP A 65 10.08 6.21 4.82
CA ASP A 65 9.30 7.03 5.77
C ASP A 65 8.11 7.79 5.16
N LYS A 66 8.15 8.08 3.86
CA LYS A 66 7.10 8.81 3.16
C LYS A 66 6.38 7.99 2.10
N ASP A 67 6.81 6.75 1.90
CA ASP A 67 6.13 5.86 1.00
C ASP A 67 4.78 5.49 1.58
N HIS A 68 3.79 5.39 0.71
CA HIS A 68 2.54 4.84 1.16
C HIS A 68 1.79 4.11 0.02
N VAL A 69 1.05 3.09 0.40
CA VAL A 69 0.14 2.37 -0.46
C VAL A 69 -1.28 2.69 -0.03
N SER A 70 -2.12 3.12 -0.94
CA SER A 70 -3.54 3.35 -0.68
C SER A 70 -4.39 2.49 -1.59
N VAL A 71 -5.49 1.96 -1.04
CA VAL A 71 -6.49 1.21 -1.79
C VAL A 71 -7.80 1.95 -1.68
N THR A 72 -8.35 2.33 -2.82
CA THR A 72 -9.67 2.98 -2.90
C THR A 72 -10.68 2.07 -3.58
N VAL A 73 -11.96 2.27 -3.30
CA VAL A 73 -13.05 1.47 -3.86
C VAL A 73 -14.01 2.34 -4.65
N GLN A 74 -14.54 1.78 -5.74
CA GLN A 74 -15.61 2.38 -6.53
C GLN A 74 -16.65 1.33 -6.90
N SER A 75 -17.92 1.69 -6.80
CA SER A 75 -19.06 0.92 -7.30
C SER A 75 -19.37 1.35 -8.72
N GLU A 76 -19.52 0.42 -9.66
CA GLU A 76 -19.91 0.70 -11.04
C GLU A 76 -21.32 1.26 -11.13
N ASN A 77 -22.20 0.81 -10.24
CA ASN A 77 -23.64 1.14 -10.27
C ASN A 77 -24.05 2.11 -9.15
N ASP A 78 -23.09 2.87 -8.60
CA ASP A 78 -23.36 3.84 -7.56
C ASP A 78 -24.10 3.25 -6.34
N TRP A 79 -23.51 2.15 -5.82
CA TRP A 79 -23.98 1.38 -4.66
C TRP A 79 -25.39 0.79 -4.85
N LYS A 80 -25.68 0.35 -6.08
CA LYS A 80 -26.91 -0.35 -6.43
C LYS A 80 -26.61 -1.68 -7.08
N LEU A 81 -27.14 -2.73 -6.52
CA LEU A 81 -27.23 -4.04 -7.18
C LEU A 81 -28.24 -3.96 -8.31
N LYS A 82 -27.93 -4.43 -9.49
CA LYS A 82 -28.79 -4.37 -10.68
C LYS A 82 -29.19 -5.75 -11.18
N SER A 83 -30.42 -5.86 -11.65
CA SER A 83 -30.96 -7.00 -12.39
C SER A 83 -31.85 -6.48 -13.52
N GLY A 84 -31.30 -6.38 -14.73
CA GLY A 84 -31.97 -5.75 -15.87
C GLY A 84 -32.31 -4.27 -15.58
N LEU A 85 -33.62 -3.95 -15.57
CA LEU A 85 -34.10 -2.58 -15.26
C LEU A 85 -34.34 -2.35 -13.77
N HIS A 86 -34.18 -3.37 -12.93
CA HIS A 86 -34.42 -3.29 -11.49
C HIS A 86 -33.15 -3.04 -10.74
N SER A 87 -33.24 -2.34 -9.62
CA SER A 87 -32.09 -2.07 -8.75
C SER A 87 -32.48 -2.14 -7.29
N LEU A 88 -31.52 -2.47 -6.43
CA LEU A 88 -31.61 -2.48 -4.98
C LEU A 88 -30.45 -1.68 -4.42
N ALA A 89 -30.72 -0.70 -3.59
CA ALA A 89 -29.66 0.01 -2.88
C ALA A 89 -29.02 -0.91 -1.83
N TYR A 90 -27.72 -0.84 -1.71
CA TYR A 90 -26.94 -1.53 -0.68
C TYR A 90 -25.84 -0.62 -0.15
N GLU A 91 -25.26 -1.00 0.96
CA GLU A 91 -24.10 -0.33 1.55
C GLU A 91 -23.06 -1.33 2.04
N LEU A 92 -21.81 -0.92 2.03
CA LEU A 92 -20.72 -1.55 2.76
C LEU A 92 -20.38 -0.66 3.95
N ARG A 93 -20.68 -1.11 5.15
CA ARG A 93 -20.56 -0.33 6.38
C ARG A 93 -19.45 -0.87 7.27
N ASN A 94 -18.52 -0.01 7.64
CA ASN A 94 -17.49 -0.36 8.61
C ASN A 94 -18.13 -0.57 10.00
N PRO A 95 -17.98 -1.74 10.63
CA PRO A 95 -18.62 -2.04 11.91
C PRO A 95 -18.05 -1.25 13.10
N GLN A 96 -16.80 -0.75 13.01
CA GLN A 96 -16.16 0.01 14.09
C GLN A 96 -16.54 1.50 14.02
N SER A 97 -16.45 2.13 12.85
CA SER A 97 -16.77 3.55 12.68
C SER A 97 -18.25 3.82 12.43
N GLY A 98 -19.00 2.81 11.97
CA GLY A 98 -20.38 2.96 11.52
C GLY A 98 -20.54 3.72 10.20
N SER A 99 -19.44 4.06 9.50
CA SER A 99 -19.48 4.79 8.23
C SER A 99 -19.71 3.82 7.07
N ALA A 100 -20.55 4.22 6.12
CA ALA A 100 -20.69 3.54 4.84
C ALA A 100 -19.59 3.99 3.88
N LEU A 101 -19.21 3.10 2.95
CA LEU A 101 -18.28 3.41 1.87
C LEU A 101 -19.00 4.24 0.79
N GLU A 102 -18.24 5.15 0.20
CA GLU A 102 -18.63 5.95 -0.96
C GLU A 102 -17.61 5.72 -2.08
N ASN A 103 -17.91 6.12 -3.30
CA ASN A 103 -16.96 6.08 -4.40
C ASN A 103 -15.74 6.93 -4.07
N GLY A 104 -14.54 6.33 -4.18
CA GLY A 104 -13.28 6.93 -3.78
C GLY A 104 -12.91 6.77 -2.31
N SER A 105 -13.72 6.08 -1.50
CA SER A 105 -13.36 5.78 -0.10
C SER A 105 -12.06 4.97 -0.03
N VAL A 106 -11.15 5.38 0.87
CA VAL A 106 -9.93 4.63 1.18
C VAL A 106 -10.28 3.45 2.08
N VAL A 107 -10.07 2.24 1.61
CA VAL A 107 -10.36 0.99 2.33
C VAL A 107 -9.13 0.37 2.98
N ALA A 108 -7.94 0.72 2.51
CA ALA A 108 -6.68 0.39 3.18
C ALA A 108 -5.62 1.47 2.89
N SER A 109 -4.78 1.74 3.86
CA SER A 109 -3.61 2.60 3.72
C SER A 109 -2.46 1.97 4.50
N LEU A 110 -1.32 1.78 3.83
CA LEU A 110 -0.12 1.18 4.40
C LEU A 110 1.00 2.21 4.37
N THR A 111 1.74 2.26 5.46
CA THR A 111 2.95 3.06 5.63
C THR A 111 4.06 2.19 6.20
N LYS A 112 5.27 2.73 6.35
CA LYS A 112 6.37 2.06 7.03
C LYS A 112 5.98 1.60 8.44
N ASP A 113 5.25 2.44 9.18
CA ASP A 113 4.87 2.19 10.57
C ASP A 113 3.58 1.35 10.71
N GLU A 114 2.75 1.36 9.68
CA GLU A 114 1.51 0.58 9.62
C GLU A 114 1.51 -0.28 8.34
N SER A 115 2.32 -1.34 8.38
CA SER A 115 2.57 -2.22 7.22
C SER A 115 1.53 -3.33 7.04
N HIS A 116 0.62 -3.50 7.98
CA HIS A 116 -0.46 -4.50 7.94
C HIS A 116 -1.81 -3.84 8.17
N LYS A 117 -2.78 -4.16 7.33
CA LYS A 117 -4.15 -3.67 7.49
C LYS A 117 -5.14 -4.77 7.15
N GLN A 118 -6.09 -4.99 8.06
CA GLN A 118 -7.28 -5.78 7.79
C GLN A 118 -8.51 -4.93 8.10
N GLN A 119 -9.40 -4.79 7.12
CA GLN A 119 -10.65 -4.06 7.26
C GLN A 119 -11.82 -4.96 6.89
N GLU A 120 -12.89 -4.87 7.68
CA GLU A 120 -14.14 -5.57 7.42
C GLU A 120 -15.26 -4.57 7.22
N TYR A 121 -16.14 -4.87 6.27
CA TYR A 121 -17.33 -4.09 5.99
C TYR A 121 -18.53 -5.03 5.93
N ASN A 122 -19.57 -4.74 6.71
CA ASN A 122 -20.82 -5.45 6.62
C ASN A 122 -21.55 -5.03 5.34
N CYS A 123 -22.01 -5.99 4.57
CA CYS A 123 -22.83 -5.75 3.41
C CYS A 123 -24.32 -5.79 3.80
N ASN A 124 -25.04 -4.72 3.55
CA ASN A 124 -26.45 -4.57 3.91
C ASN A 124 -27.25 -4.14 2.69
N ILE A 125 -28.31 -4.88 2.37
CA ILE A 125 -29.31 -4.44 1.39
C ILE A 125 -30.28 -3.48 2.09
N LEU A 126 -30.46 -2.29 1.51
CA LEU A 126 -31.29 -1.24 2.10
C LEU A 126 -32.74 -1.30 1.61
N ASP A 127 -32.98 -1.90 0.46
CA ASP A 127 -34.28 -2.02 -0.17
C ASP A 127 -34.81 -3.46 -0.09
N LYS A 128 -36.14 -3.62 -0.21
CA LYS A 128 -36.75 -4.93 -0.39
C LYS A 128 -36.91 -5.23 -1.88
N PRO A 129 -36.43 -6.40 -2.37
CA PRO A 129 -36.65 -6.77 -3.76
C PRO A 129 -38.15 -6.98 -4.06
N ASN A 130 -38.62 -6.31 -5.10
CA ASN A 130 -40.00 -6.49 -5.60
C ASN A 130 -40.07 -7.48 -6.76
N TYR A 131 -38.92 -7.92 -7.27
CA TYR A 131 -38.79 -8.81 -8.41
C TYR A 131 -37.74 -9.90 -8.10
N THR A 132 -37.95 -11.09 -8.61
CA THR A 132 -36.98 -12.18 -8.55
C THR A 132 -35.90 -11.98 -9.61
N GLY A 133 -34.67 -12.29 -9.29
CA GLY A 133 -33.54 -12.20 -10.23
C GLY A 133 -32.20 -12.15 -9.48
N ASP A 134 -31.12 -12.28 -10.23
CA ASP A 134 -29.78 -12.12 -9.74
C ASP A 134 -29.41 -10.63 -9.81
N TYR A 135 -29.16 -10.05 -8.67
CA TYR A 135 -28.80 -8.65 -8.53
C TYR A 135 -27.30 -8.54 -8.26
N THR A 136 -26.58 -7.82 -9.10
CA THR A 136 -25.12 -7.68 -9.02
C THR A 136 -24.67 -6.25 -9.12
N ASP A 137 -23.51 -5.96 -8.53
CA ASP A 137 -22.70 -4.76 -8.76
C ASP A 137 -21.25 -5.18 -8.92
N HIS A 138 -20.46 -4.36 -9.60
CA HIS A 138 -19.02 -4.54 -9.73
C HIS A 138 -18.30 -3.47 -8.93
N LEU A 139 -17.42 -3.92 -8.02
CA LEU A 139 -16.54 -3.04 -7.27
C LEU A 139 -15.16 -3.04 -7.92
N THR A 140 -14.64 -1.86 -8.19
CA THR A 140 -13.27 -1.66 -8.63
C THR A 140 -12.44 -1.18 -7.45
N PHE A 141 -11.26 -1.77 -7.27
CA PHE A 141 -10.29 -1.36 -6.27
C PHE A 141 -9.05 -0.82 -6.95
N ASP A 142 -8.78 0.47 -6.76
CA ASP A 142 -7.58 1.11 -7.29
C ASP A 142 -6.49 1.11 -6.22
N ILE A 143 -5.33 0.55 -6.58
CA ILE A 143 -4.16 0.49 -5.70
C ILE A 143 -3.15 1.51 -6.19
N ALA A 144 -2.86 2.51 -5.36
CA ALA A 144 -1.88 3.54 -5.65
C ALA A 144 -0.68 3.42 -4.70
N PHE A 145 0.52 3.37 -5.29
CA PHE A 145 1.78 3.48 -4.57
C PHE A 145 2.34 4.89 -4.76
N GLN A 146 2.61 5.58 -3.66
CA GLN A 146 3.30 6.86 -3.66
C GLN A 146 4.72 6.65 -3.15
N ASP A 147 5.68 6.93 -4.01
CA ASP A 147 7.10 6.81 -3.73
C ASP A 147 7.65 8.10 -3.10
N THR A 148 8.66 7.96 -2.27
CA THR A 148 9.34 9.08 -1.67
C THR A 148 10.26 9.75 -2.69
N ALA A 149 10.03 11.02 -2.99
CA ALA A 149 10.94 11.82 -3.79
C ALA A 149 11.97 12.52 -2.89
N TYR A 150 13.25 12.27 -3.14
CA TYR A 150 14.35 12.91 -2.45
C TYR A 150 14.91 14.06 -3.28
N ASN A 151 15.19 15.19 -2.63
CA ASN A 151 15.96 16.27 -3.24
C ASN A 151 17.45 15.96 -3.11
N ILE A 152 18.16 16.03 -4.23
CA ILE A 152 19.60 15.86 -4.27
C ILE A 152 20.23 17.25 -4.35
N THR A 153 21.03 17.59 -3.35
CA THR A 153 21.86 18.81 -3.34
C THR A 153 23.32 18.44 -3.54
N TYR A 154 24.03 19.28 -4.24
CA TYR A 154 25.44 19.06 -4.55
C TYR A 154 26.28 20.15 -3.91
N GLU A 155 27.16 19.74 -2.99
CA GLU A 155 28.20 20.62 -2.41
C GLU A 155 29.40 20.61 -3.34
N THR A 156 29.67 21.71 -3.99
CA THR A 156 30.74 21.80 -4.99
C THR A 156 32.11 22.16 -4.41
N ASN A 157 32.18 22.61 -3.16
CA ASN A 157 33.40 23.04 -2.48
C ASN A 157 34.28 23.96 -3.33
N GLY A 158 33.63 24.91 -4.04
CA GLY A 158 34.31 25.85 -4.94
C GLY A 158 34.49 25.37 -6.39
N GLY A 159 34.08 24.13 -6.71
CA GLY A 159 33.99 23.64 -8.08
C GLY A 159 32.74 24.12 -8.82
N THR A 160 32.69 23.87 -10.11
CA THR A 160 31.54 24.21 -10.98
C THR A 160 30.87 22.98 -11.50
N ILE A 161 29.53 22.90 -11.41
CA ILE A 161 28.76 21.86 -12.04
C ILE A 161 28.72 22.11 -13.55
N THR A 162 29.42 21.28 -14.33
CA THR A 162 29.51 21.41 -15.78
C THR A 162 28.44 20.60 -16.56
N LYS A 163 27.76 19.70 -15.89
CA LYS A 163 26.67 18.89 -16.46
C LYS A 163 25.42 18.99 -15.59
N LYS A 164 24.25 18.87 -16.20
CA LYS A 164 22.99 18.81 -15.48
C LYS A 164 22.95 17.51 -14.68
N ASN A 165 23.05 17.63 -13.37
CA ASN A 165 22.92 16.50 -12.45
C ASN A 165 21.45 16.28 -12.07
N PRO A 166 21.03 15.06 -11.71
CA PRO A 166 19.69 14.82 -11.21
C PRO A 166 19.45 15.66 -9.94
N GLN A 167 18.25 16.20 -9.81
CA GLN A 167 17.83 17.01 -8.67
C GLN A 167 16.85 16.27 -7.75
N LYS A 168 16.31 15.14 -8.22
CA LYS A 168 15.38 14.27 -7.50
C LYS A 168 15.70 12.82 -7.83
N ALA A 169 15.53 11.94 -6.85
CA ALA A 169 15.56 10.49 -6.95
C ALA A 169 14.38 9.90 -6.19
#